data_0bf5ed92fad842d0f5ef1bb02801cef0
#
_entry.id   0bf5ed92fad842d0f5ef1bb02801cef0
#
_cell.length_a   1.000
_cell.length_b   1.000
_cell.length_c   1.000
_cell.angle_alpha   90.00
_cell.angle_beta   90.00
_cell.angle_gamma   90.00
#
_symmetry.space_group_name_H-M   'P 1'
#
loop_
_entity.id
_entity.type
_entity.pdbx_description
1 polymer ?
#
loop_
_entity_poly.entity_id
_entity_poly.type
_entity_poly.pdbx_seq_one_letter_code
_entity_poly.pdbx_strand_id
1 'polypeptide(L)'
;IGGVVFPDSGEIKVGTFTPSERKVAFLSDLFFLPEELFELNITIDKFVKLNSVFYPNFSKSDFENYLQEFEISDTKQKLKKLSYGTKKKVLISFGLACHCKLLLFDEPTNGLDIPSKSQFRKVMLQAMTDETCVVISTHQVRDLHNLIDSVLILDDTNVLLNADGLEICNKLYFGTSNKVQSNDKLLYTEDSATGVQFVKENTENEESELNIELLFNAAFSNKTRIKELFPQTDNRKGESYGI
;
A
#
# COMPACT_ATOMS: atom_id res chain seq x y z
N ILE A 1 2.10 -4.14 -13.10
CA ILE A 1 0.84 -3.37 -13.04
C ILE A 1 1.01 -2.05 -13.82
N GLY A 2 1.98 -1.20 -13.50
CA GLY A 2 2.17 0.10 -14.16
C GLY A 2 2.63 0.10 -15.63
N GLY A 3 2.83 -1.07 -16.25
CA GLY A 3 3.29 -1.19 -17.64
C GLY A 3 4.73 -0.74 -17.89
N VAL A 4 5.56 -0.73 -16.85
CA VAL A 4 7.00 -0.37 -16.93
C VAL A 4 7.83 -1.60 -17.28
N VAL A 5 7.45 -2.76 -16.79
CA VAL A 5 8.08 -4.06 -17.06
C VAL A 5 7.04 -4.96 -17.71
N PHE A 6 7.44 -5.72 -18.72
CA PHE A 6 6.58 -6.65 -19.43
C PHE A 6 6.71 -8.06 -18.83
N PRO A 7 5.61 -8.82 -18.69
CA PRO A 7 5.68 -10.19 -18.24
C PRO A 7 6.31 -11.09 -19.31
N ASP A 8 7.10 -12.08 -18.88
CA ASP A 8 7.65 -13.11 -19.78
C ASP A 8 6.56 -14.08 -20.27
N SER A 9 5.51 -14.27 -19.47
CA SER A 9 4.33 -15.08 -19.78
C SER A 9 3.13 -14.64 -18.95
N GLY A 10 1.94 -15.08 -19.35
CA GLY A 10 0.69 -14.69 -18.69
C GLY A 10 0.15 -13.35 -19.17
N GLU A 11 -0.91 -12.88 -18.52
CA GLU A 11 -1.61 -11.64 -18.86
C GLU A 11 -1.79 -10.80 -17.60
N ILE A 12 -1.64 -9.48 -17.73
CA ILE A 12 -1.93 -8.50 -16.69
C ILE A 12 -3.07 -7.61 -17.19
N LYS A 13 -4.13 -7.50 -16.42
CA LYS A 13 -5.24 -6.58 -16.66
C LYS A 13 -5.44 -5.63 -15.48
N VAL A 14 -5.76 -4.38 -15.79
CA VAL A 14 -6.18 -3.36 -14.83
C VAL A 14 -7.47 -2.77 -15.37
N GLY A 15 -8.61 -3.12 -14.78
CA GLY A 15 -9.91 -2.87 -15.36
C GLY A 15 -9.99 -3.43 -16.79
N THR A 16 -10.29 -2.58 -17.75
CA THR A 16 -10.36 -2.95 -19.18
C THR A 16 -9.04 -2.80 -19.93
N PHE A 17 -7.96 -2.38 -19.26
CA PHE A 17 -6.69 -2.08 -19.89
C PHE A 17 -5.68 -3.22 -19.73
N THR A 18 -4.87 -3.42 -20.75
CA THR A 18 -3.63 -4.19 -20.70
C THR A 18 -2.47 -3.18 -20.52
N PRO A 19 -1.83 -3.12 -19.32
CA PRO A 19 -0.83 -2.09 -19.01
C PRO A 19 0.34 -2.01 -19.99
N SER A 20 0.74 -3.14 -20.58
CA SER A 20 1.83 -3.21 -21.58
C SER A 20 1.52 -2.45 -22.87
N GLU A 21 0.25 -2.21 -23.20
CA GLU A 21 -0.14 -1.40 -24.35
C GLU A 21 0.10 0.12 -24.14
N ARG A 22 0.29 0.55 -22.89
CA ARG A 22 0.60 1.92 -22.50
C ARG A 22 -0.34 2.97 -23.11
N LYS A 23 -1.62 2.64 -23.21
CA LYS A 23 -2.63 3.55 -23.73
C LYS A 23 -2.67 4.85 -22.93
N VAL A 24 -2.82 6.00 -23.59
CA VAL A 24 -2.89 7.29 -22.92
C VAL A 24 -3.99 7.34 -21.88
N ALA A 25 -5.17 6.79 -22.17
CA ALA A 25 -6.28 6.73 -21.22
C ALA A 25 -5.94 5.95 -19.95
N PHE A 26 -5.13 4.89 -20.03
CA PHE A 26 -4.62 4.17 -18.86
C PHE A 26 -3.58 4.98 -18.10
N LEU A 27 -2.59 5.53 -18.81
CA LEU A 27 -1.48 6.26 -18.18
C LEU A 27 -1.92 7.58 -17.53
N SER A 28 -2.97 8.23 -18.05
CA SER A 28 -3.52 9.45 -17.46
C SER A 28 -4.39 9.20 -16.22
N ASP A 29 -4.74 7.93 -15.95
CA ASP A 29 -5.53 7.50 -14.79
C ASP A 29 -4.72 6.59 -13.83
N LEU A 30 -3.40 6.60 -13.99
CA LEU A 30 -2.42 5.90 -13.16
C LEU A 30 -1.38 6.88 -12.64
N PHE A 31 -1.14 6.89 -11.32
CA PHE A 31 0.03 7.56 -10.76
C PHE A 31 0.95 6.53 -10.08
N PHE A 32 2.25 6.60 -10.37
CA PHE A 32 3.27 5.75 -9.75
C PHE A 32 4.29 6.60 -9.01
N LEU A 33 4.43 6.35 -7.72
CA LEU A 33 5.48 6.89 -6.86
C LEU A 33 6.53 5.81 -6.62
N PRO A 34 7.71 5.88 -7.25
CA PRO A 34 8.80 4.95 -6.97
C PRO A 34 9.47 5.24 -5.63
N GLU A 35 10.13 4.24 -5.05
CA GLU A 35 10.94 4.43 -3.84
C GLU A 35 12.07 5.44 -4.10
N GLU A 36 12.85 5.24 -5.14
CA GLU A 36 13.93 6.15 -5.52
C GLU A 36 13.40 7.35 -6.31
N LEU A 37 13.67 8.54 -5.81
CA LEU A 37 13.16 9.78 -6.38
C LEU A 37 14.20 10.44 -7.29
N PHE A 38 13.77 10.88 -8.46
CA PHE A 38 14.62 11.61 -9.41
C PHE A 38 15.07 12.97 -8.85
N GLU A 39 16.32 13.34 -9.13
CA GLU A 39 16.83 14.67 -8.84
C GLU A 39 16.46 15.67 -9.91
N LEU A 40 15.41 16.46 -9.66
CA LEU A 40 14.94 17.49 -10.58
C LEU A 40 15.39 18.87 -10.10
N ASN A 41 16.11 19.60 -10.97
CA ASN A 41 16.54 20.98 -10.72
C ASN A 41 15.48 22.02 -11.13
N ILE A 42 14.24 21.78 -10.77
CA ILE A 42 13.10 22.68 -11.01
C ILE A 42 12.37 22.94 -9.69
N THR A 43 11.60 24.03 -9.64
CA THR A 43 10.75 24.34 -8.46
C THR A 43 9.55 23.42 -8.39
N ILE A 44 8.91 23.33 -7.20
CA ILE A 44 7.65 22.61 -7.01
C ILE A 44 6.59 23.13 -7.99
N ASP A 45 6.40 24.46 -8.09
CA ASP A 45 5.45 25.06 -9.03
C ASP A 45 5.72 24.63 -10.49
N LYS A 46 6.99 24.63 -10.89
CA LYS A 46 7.35 24.23 -12.25
C LYS A 46 7.11 22.74 -12.47
N PHE A 47 7.39 21.91 -11.48
CA PHE A 47 7.09 20.49 -11.53
C PHE A 47 5.59 20.25 -11.74
N VAL A 48 4.74 20.87 -10.92
CA VAL A 48 3.28 20.77 -11.05
C VAL A 48 2.82 21.24 -12.42
N LYS A 49 3.26 22.43 -12.88
CA LYS A 49 2.87 22.96 -14.20
C LYS A 49 3.23 22.03 -15.35
N LEU A 50 4.37 21.33 -15.27
CA LEU A 50 4.83 20.44 -16.35
C LEU A 50 4.15 19.07 -16.33
N ASN A 51 3.74 18.59 -15.16
CA ASN A 51 3.22 17.23 -15.02
C ASN A 51 1.69 17.17 -14.94
N SER A 52 1.03 18.20 -14.40
CA SER A 52 -0.43 18.19 -14.26
C SER A 52 -1.18 18.10 -15.60
N VAL A 53 -0.55 18.51 -16.69
CA VAL A 53 -1.14 18.44 -18.04
C VAL A 53 -1.40 17.00 -18.52
N PHE A 54 -0.76 16.01 -17.90
CA PHE A 54 -0.96 14.60 -18.20
C PHE A 54 -2.10 13.96 -17.40
N TYR A 55 -2.64 14.67 -16.40
CA TYR A 55 -3.67 14.19 -15.49
C TYR A 55 -4.92 15.06 -15.59
N PRO A 56 -5.93 14.64 -16.38
CA PRO A 56 -7.12 15.45 -16.64
C PRO A 56 -7.89 15.90 -15.40
N ASN A 57 -7.84 15.08 -14.34
CA ASN A 57 -8.56 15.33 -13.09
C ASN A 57 -7.73 16.05 -12.03
N PHE A 58 -6.50 16.53 -12.39
CA PHE A 58 -5.64 17.19 -11.42
C PHE A 58 -6.31 18.39 -10.77
N SER A 59 -6.40 18.38 -9.45
CA SER A 59 -6.93 19.47 -8.63
C SER A 59 -5.80 20.26 -7.97
N LYS A 60 -5.62 21.52 -8.41
CA LYS A 60 -4.62 22.40 -7.82
C LYS A 60 -4.95 22.74 -6.36
N SER A 61 -6.24 22.92 -6.03
CA SER A 61 -6.68 23.20 -4.67
C SER A 61 -6.36 22.05 -3.71
N ASP A 62 -6.57 20.80 -4.14
CA ASP A 62 -6.28 19.64 -3.30
C ASP A 62 -4.78 19.47 -3.12
N PHE A 63 -3.99 19.70 -4.18
CA PHE A 63 -2.54 19.72 -4.08
C PHE A 63 -2.05 20.73 -3.01
N GLU A 64 -2.58 21.96 -3.05
CA GLU A 64 -2.23 23.01 -2.06
C GLU A 64 -2.67 22.62 -0.65
N ASN A 65 -3.85 22.02 -0.48
CA ASN A 65 -4.33 21.51 0.80
C ASN A 65 -3.43 20.40 1.36
N TYR A 66 -3.04 19.43 0.52
CA TYR A 66 -2.13 18.35 0.94
C TYR A 66 -0.73 18.86 1.30
N LEU A 67 -0.21 19.87 0.57
CA LEU A 67 1.04 20.52 0.95
C LEU A 67 0.92 21.21 2.31
N GLN A 68 -0.20 21.87 2.58
CA GLN A 68 -0.45 22.51 3.86
C GLN A 68 -0.50 21.50 5.01
N GLU A 69 -1.15 20.34 4.82
CA GLU A 69 -1.15 19.24 5.80
C GLU A 69 0.26 18.71 6.09
N PHE A 70 1.13 18.71 5.08
CA PHE A 70 2.55 18.35 5.22
C PHE A 70 3.44 19.54 5.66
N GLU A 71 2.86 20.68 5.99
CA GLU A 71 3.58 21.91 6.43
C GLU A 71 4.57 22.45 5.39
N ILE A 72 4.26 22.28 4.10
CA ILE A 72 5.07 22.79 2.98
C ILE A 72 4.40 24.04 2.41
N SER A 73 4.95 25.21 2.69
CA SER A 73 4.37 26.51 2.27
C SER A 73 5.11 27.15 1.09
N ASP A 74 6.41 26.88 0.90
CA ASP A 74 7.21 27.50 -0.16
C ASP A 74 7.36 26.59 -1.39
N THR A 75 6.50 26.82 -2.38
CA THR A 75 6.49 26.07 -3.65
C THR A 75 7.52 26.55 -4.67
N LYS A 76 8.25 27.66 -4.37
CA LYS A 76 9.33 28.18 -5.20
C LYS A 76 10.67 27.49 -4.93
N GLN A 77 10.76 26.67 -3.89
CA GLN A 77 11.94 25.84 -3.63
C GLN A 77 12.16 24.82 -4.74
N LYS A 78 13.44 24.58 -5.05
CA LYS A 78 13.83 23.56 -6.03
C LYS A 78 13.76 22.17 -5.41
N LEU A 79 13.16 21.21 -6.10
CA LEU A 79 13.04 19.82 -5.65
C LEU A 79 14.37 19.22 -5.20
N LYS A 80 15.47 19.48 -5.95
CA LYS A 80 16.80 18.98 -5.59
C LYS A 80 17.36 19.50 -4.26
N LYS A 81 16.81 20.63 -3.74
CA LYS A 81 17.24 21.22 -2.47
C LYS A 81 16.44 20.72 -1.27
N LEU A 82 15.34 20.04 -1.50
CA LEU A 82 14.50 19.46 -0.46
C LEU A 82 15.15 18.22 0.13
N SER A 83 14.89 17.96 1.41
CA SER A 83 15.19 16.66 2.01
C SER A 83 14.45 15.54 1.27
N TYR A 84 14.93 14.32 1.39
CA TYR A 84 14.27 13.16 0.77
C TYR A 84 12.80 13.04 1.22
N GLY A 85 12.54 13.14 2.54
CA GLY A 85 11.18 13.09 3.09
C GLY A 85 10.29 14.24 2.59
N THR A 86 10.82 15.49 2.52
CA THR A 86 10.05 16.62 2.00
C THR A 86 9.73 16.45 0.50
N LYS A 87 10.70 15.95 -0.27
CA LYS A 87 10.49 15.65 -1.70
C LYS A 87 9.39 14.60 -1.88
N LYS A 88 9.42 13.54 -1.06
CA LYS A 88 8.41 12.47 -1.07
C LYS A 88 7.01 13.01 -0.73
N LYS A 89 6.89 13.87 0.29
CA LYS A 89 5.62 14.55 0.64
C LYS A 89 5.04 15.35 -0.54
N VAL A 90 5.89 16.10 -1.26
CA VAL A 90 5.45 16.86 -2.46
C VAL A 90 4.92 15.91 -3.54
N LEU A 91 5.61 14.78 -3.80
CA LEU A 91 5.20 13.84 -4.83
C LEU A 91 3.94 13.06 -4.44
N ILE A 92 3.78 12.71 -3.16
CA ILE A 92 2.54 12.12 -2.63
C ILE A 92 1.38 13.11 -2.81
N SER A 93 1.55 14.37 -2.40
CA SER A 93 0.54 15.42 -2.57
C SER A 93 0.14 15.57 -4.03
N PHE A 94 1.11 15.53 -4.94
CA PHE A 94 0.84 15.63 -6.37
C PHE A 94 0.06 14.40 -6.88
N GLY A 95 0.49 13.19 -6.52
CA GLY A 95 -0.16 11.96 -6.95
C GLY A 95 -1.62 11.86 -6.48
N LEU A 96 -1.88 12.22 -5.23
CA LEU A 96 -3.24 12.25 -4.68
C LEU A 96 -4.11 13.31 -5.37
N ALA A 97 -3.54 14.49 -5.65
CA ALA A 97 -4.25 15.57 -6.35
C ALA A 97 -4.50 15.27 -7.83
N CYS A 98 -3.89 14.24 -8.41
CA CYS A 98 -4.19 13.79 -9.77
C CYS A 98 -5.54 13.10 -9.90
N HIS A 99 -6.15 12.65 -8.78
CA HIS A 99 -7.42 11.91 -8.75
C HIS A 99 -7.45 10.74 -9.74
N CYS A 100 -6.34 9.99 -9.80
CA CYS A 100 -6.25 8.80 -10.62
C CYS A 100 -7.03 7.65 -9.96
N LYS A 101 -7.62 6.77 -10.77
CA LYS A 101 -8.26 5.55 -10.26
C LYS A 101 -7.26 4.54 -9.71
N LEU A 102 -6.02 4.56 -10.17
CA LEU A 102 -4.96 3.69 -9.69
C LEU A 102 -3.75 4.49 -9.20
N LEU A 103 -3.44 4.31 -7.91
CA LEU A 103 -2.25 4.86 -7.28
C LEU A 103 -1.32 3.69 -6.90
N LEU A 104 -0.10 3.71 -7.40
CA LEU A 104 0.94 2.74 -7.06
C LEU A 104 2.01 3.46 -6.25
N PHE A 105 2.18 3.10 -4.98
CA PHE A 105 3.15 3.68 -4.08
C PHE A 105 4.17 2.65 -3.63
N ASP A 106 5.43 2.90 -3.96
CA ASP A 106 6.54 2.05 -3.57
C ASP A 106 7.26 2.68 -2.37
N GLU A 107 7.20 1.99 -1.22
CA GLU A 107 7.75 2.44 0.06
C GLU A 107 7.41 3.92 0.39
N PRO A 108 6.13 4.33 0.40
CA PRO A 108 5.76 5.74 0.53
C PRO A 108 6.17 6.37 1.86
N THR A 109 6.27 5.59 2.93
CA THR A 109 6.62 6.08 4.28
C THR A 109 8.10 6.00 4.58
N ASN A 110 8.91 5.36 3.71
CA ASN A 110 10.36 5.31 3.87
C ASN A 110 10.96 6.71 3.80
N GLY A 111 11.79 7.06 4.80
CA GLY A 111 12.43 8.37 4.93
C GLY A 111 11.53 9.47 5.50
N LEU A 112 10.30 9.16 5.92
CA LEU A 112 9.45 10.05 6.69
C LEU A 112 9.71 9.89 8.20
N ASP A 113 9.72 11.00 8.94
CA ASP A 113 9.71 11.00 10.39
C ASP A 113 8.32 10.65 10.96
N ILE A 114 8.24 10.39 12.27
CA ILE A 114 7.00 9.95 12.91
C ILE A 114 5.83 10.93 12.69
N PRO A 115 5.99 12.27 12.85
CA PRO A 115 4.94 13.22 12.54
C PRO A 115 4.49 13.15 11.08
N SER A 116 5.43 13.04 10.15
CA SER A 116 5.16 12.95 8.71
C SER A 116 4.40 11.68 8.32
N LYS A 117 4.66 10.55 8.98
CA LYS A 117 3.89 9.32 8.79
C LYS A 117 2.43 9.48 9.24
N SER A 118 2.19 10.25 10.32
CA SER A 118 0.83 10.58 10.75
C SER A 118 0.13 11.52 9.76
N GLN A 119 0.84 12.52 9.26
CA GLN A 119 0.34 13.43 8.21
C GLN A 119 0.01 12.62 6.93
N PHE A 120 0.87 11.68 6.53
CA PHE A 120 0.64 10.80 5.38
C PHE A 120 -0.69 10.03 5.51
N ARG A 121 -0.92 9.36 6.65
CA ARG A 121 -2.19 8.65 6.88
C ARG A 121 -3.40 9.57 6.77
N LYS A 122 -3.31 10.79 7.35
CA LYS A 122 -4.39 11.77 7.29
C LYS A 122 -4.69 12.19 5.86
N VAL A 123 -3.65 12.53 5.08
CA VAL A 123 -3.80 12.97 3.68
C VAL A 123 -4.35 11.83 2.81
N MET A 124 -3.90 10.59 3.03
CA MET A 124 -4.44 9.42 2.35
C MET A 124 -5.93 9.26 2.60
N LEU A 125 -6.38 9.27 3.86
CA LEU A 125 -7.80 9.16 4.22
C LEU A 125 -8.67 10.28 3.63
N GLN A 126 -8.12 11.49 3.48
CA GLN A 126 -8.82 12.62 2.86
C GLN A 126 -8.95 12.47 1.35
N ALA A 127 -7.97 11.83 0.70
CA ALA A 127 -7.89 11.71 -0.75
C ALA A 127 -8.59 10.47 -1.31
N MET A 128 -8.75 9.42 -0.50
CA MET A 128 -9.34 8.16 -0.94
C MET A 128 -10.84 8.31 -1.18
N THR A 129 -11.31 7.69 -2.26
CA THR A 129 -12.72 7.57 -2.63
C THR A 129 -13.00 6.11 -2.98
N ASP A 130 -14.27 5.72 -3.05
CA ASP A 130 -14.69 4.37 -3.43
C ASP A 130 -14.24 3.97 -4.86
N GLU A 131 -13.87 4.96 -5.69
CA GLU A 131 -13.38 4.73 -7.06
C GLU A 131 -11.85 4.62 -7.14
N THR A 132 -11.13 4.84 -6.03
CA THR A 132 -9.67 4.89 -6.01
C THR A 132 -9.09 3.58 -5.50
N CYS A 133 -8.32 2.88 -6.33
CA CYS A 133 -7.51 1.75 -5.92
C CYS A 133 -6.10 2.22 -5.57
N VAL A 134 -5.65 1.93 -4.35
CA VAL A 134 -4.29 2.23 -3.91
C VAL A 134 -3.54 0.93 -3.64
N VAL A 135 -2.43 0.74 -4.34
CA VAL A 135 -1.51 -0.38 -4.11
C VAL A 135 -0.24 0.17 -3.47
N ILE A 136 0.08 -0.31 -2.29
CA ILE A 136 1.27 0.10 -1.53
C ILE A 136 2.18 -1.11 -1.36
N SER A 137 3.42 -1.03 -1.88
CA SER A 137 4.48 -1.96 -1.52
C SER A 137 5.26 -1.39 -0.33
N THR A 138 5.44 -2.18 0.72
CA THR A 138 6.22 -1.76 1.89
C THR A 138 6.66 -2.94 2.76
N HIS A 139 7.81 -2.75 3.42
CA HIS A 139 8.25 -3.56 4.54
C HIS A 139 7.96 -2.90 5.91
N GLN A 140 7.45 -1.65 5.93
CA GLN A 140 7.11 -0.89 7.13
C GLN A 140 5.60 -0.90 7.39
N VAL A 141 5.04 -2.09 7.58
CA VAL A 141 3.58 -2.31 7.66
C VAL A 141 2.88 -1.62 8.81
N ARG A 142 3.59 -1.32 9.91
CA ARG A 142 3.03 -0.60 11.07
C ARG A 142 2.51 0.78 10.72
N ASP A 143 3.10 1.42 9.73
CA ASP A 143 2.72 2.78 9.32
C ASP A 143 1.37 2.84 8.61
N LEU A 144 0.86 1.68 8.15
CA LEU A 144 -0.31 1.59 7.29
C LEU A 144 -1.53 0.95 7.97
N HIS A 145 -1.44 0.62 9.26
CA HIS A 145 -2.38 -0.23 10.02
C HIS A 145 -3.86 0.17 9.88
N ASN A 146 -4.29 1.29 9.53
CA ASN A 146 -5.70 1.67 9.39
C ASN A 146 -6.07 2.14 7.97
N LEU A 147 -5.22 1.82 7.00
CA LEU A 147 -5.40 2.23 5.60
C LEU A 147 -5.60 1.05 4.65
N ILE A 148 -5.50 -0.18 5.18
CA ILE A 148 -5.39 -1.38 4.34
C ILE A 148 -6.66 -2.21 4.45
N ASP A 149 -7.28 -2.46 3.31
CA ASP A 149 -8.45 -3.35 3.19
C ASP A 149 -8.03 -4.78 2.85
N SER A 150 -6.95 -4.95 2.10
CA SER A 150 -6.48 -6.24 1.61
C SER A 150 -4.97 -6.37 1.70
N VAL A 151 -4.49 -7.59 1.96
CA VAL A 151 -3.07 -7.90 2.10
C VAL A 151 -2.65 -8.93 1.06
N LEU A 152 -1.59 -8.60 0.31
CA LEU A 152 -0.92 -9.52 -0.60
C LEU A 152 0.50 -9.76 -0.09
N ILE A 153 0.83 -11.00 0.31
CA ILE A 153 2.19 -11.39 0.72
C ILE A 153 2.83 -12.20 -0.40
N LEU A 154 3.98 -11.70 -0.84
CA LEU A 154 4.81 -12.36 -1.85
C LEU A 154 6.00 -13.06 -1.18
N ASP A 155 6.33 -14.27 -1.66
CA ASP A 155 7.49 -15.05 -1.25
C ASP A 155 8.25 -15.44 -2.54
N ASP A 156 9.29 -14.70 -2.84
CA ASP A 156 10.04 -14.75 -4.10
C ASP A 156 9.09 -14.65 -5.33
N THR A 157 8.82 -15.77 -5.97
CA THR A 157 7.99 -15.86 -7.18
C THR A 157 6.56 -16.33 -6.92
N ASN A 158 6.19 -16.55 -5.66
CA ASN A 158 4.89 -17.10 -5.29
C ASN A 158 4.06 -16.13 -4.47
N VAL A 159 2.75 -16.17 -4.69
CA VAL A 159 1.80 -15.56 -3.78
C VAL A 159 1.64 -16.48 -2.58
N LEU A 160 1.99 -15.98 -1.39
CA LEU A 160 1.85 -16.73 -0.13
C LEU A 160 0.47 -16.52 0.48
N LEU A 161 -0.03 -15.28 0.44
CA LEU A 161 -1.35 -14.90 0.91
C LEU A 161 -1.90 -13.79 0.01
N ASN A 162 -3.19 -13.84 -0.30
CA ASN A 162 -3.96 -12.77 -0.90
C ASN A 162 -5.37 -12.85 -0.33
N ALA A 163 -5.70 -11.91 0.58
CA ALA A 163 -6.98 -11.90 1.27
C ALA A 163 -7.30 -10.50 1.81
N ASP A 164 -8.58 -10.19 1.97
CA ASP A 164 -9.02 -9.01 2.69
C ASP A 164 -8.89 -9.18 4.22
N GLY A 165 -8.92 -8.05 4.93
CA GLY A 165 -8.72 -8.03 6.38
C GLY A 165 -9.79 -8.82 7.14
N LEU A 166 -11.04 -8.85 6.65
CA LEU A 166 -12.13 -9.59 7.27
C LEU A 166 -11.92 -11.10 7.10
N GLU A 167 -11.56 -11.55 5.91
CA GLU A 167 -11.23 -12.96 5.66
C GLU A 167 -10.06 -13.41 6.54
N ILE A 168 -9.03 -12.55 6.67
CA ILE A 168 -7.86 -12.84 7.52
C ILE A 168 -8.29 -13.01 8.98
N CYS A 169 -9.05 -12.08 9.55
CA CYS A 169 -9.51 -12.14 10.94
C CYS A 169 -10.52 -13.28 11.20
N ASN A 170 -11.30 -13.67 10.20
CA ASN A 170 -12.17 -14.85 10.30
C ASN A 170 -11.39 -16.17 10.39
N LYS A 171 -10.22 -16.26 9.77
CA LYS A 171 -9.40 -17.48 9.75
C LYS A 171 -8.26 -17.49 10.76
N LEU A 172 -7.78 -16.32 11.15
CA LEU A 172 -6.66 -16.12 12.06
C LEU A 172 -7.08 -15.22 13.22
N TYR A 173 -6.63 -15.57 14.41
CA TYR A 173 -6.78 -14.76 15.61
C TYR A 173 -5.43 -14.17 16.03
N PHE A 174 -5.41 -12.89 16.30
CA PHE A 174 -4.24 -12.14 16.77
C PHE A 174 -4.44 -11.76 18.23
N GLY A 175 -3.54 -12.18 19.10
CA GLY A 175 -3.69 -11.95 20.53
C GLY A 175 -2.40 -11.66 21.26
N THR A 176 -2.55 -11.20 22.52
CA THR A 176 -1.45 -11.03 23.47
C THR A 176 -1.84 -11.68 24.80
N SER A 177 -0.97 -12.51 25.36
CA SER A 177 -1.22 -13.20 26.64
C SER A 177 0.06 -13.33 27.45
N ASN A 178 -0.07 -13.36 28.78
CA ASN A 178 1.08 -13.65 29.66
C ASN A 178 1.54 -15.11 29.59
N LYS A 179 0.68 -16.02 29.13
CA LYS A 179 0.98 -17.45 28.93
C LYS A 179 0.17 -17.96 27.75
N VAL A 180 0.85 -18.51 26.77
CA VAL A 180 0.24 -19.19 25.65
C VAL A 180 0.12 -20.67 25.98
N GLN A 181 -1.08 -21.25 25.79
CA GLN A 181 -1.30 -22.67 26.08
C GLN A 181 -0.80 -23.52 24.93
N SER A 182 -0.16 -24.65 25.23
CA SER A 182 0.41 -25.55 24.22
C SER A 182 -0.63 -26.29 23.35
N ASN A 183 -1.93 -26.12 23.63
CA ASN A 183 -3.02 -26.71 22.84
C ASN A 183 -3.58 -25.80 21.76
N ASP A 184 -3.17 -24.54 21.73
CA ASP A 184 -3.59 -23.63 20.68
C ASP A 184 -2.89 -23.99 19.37
N LYS A 185 -3.64 -23.97 18.26
CA LYS A 185 -3.08 -24.15 16.89
C LYS A 185 -2.27 -22.93 16.49
N LEU A 186 -1.17 -22.71 17.21
CA LEU A 186 -0.29 -21.56 17.06
C LEU A 186 0.45 -21.61 15.71
N LEU A 187 0.39 -20.50 15.01
CA LEU A 187 1.15 -20.29 13.77
C LEU A 187 2.40 -19.47 14.04
N TYR A 188 2.36 -18.55 15.02
CA TYR A 188 3.49 -17.71 15.36
C TYR A 188 3.38 -17.17 16.78
N THR A 189 4.52 -16.97 17.43
CA THR A 189 4.64 -16.31 18.74
C THR A 189 5.88 -15.44 18.79
N GLU A 190 5.78 -14.29 19.44
CA GLU A 190 6.93 -13.44 19.76
C GLU A 190 6.77 -12.78 21.13
N ASP A 191 7.89 -12.59 21.84
CA ASP A 191 7.89 -11.89 23.12
C ASP A 191 7.76 -10.38 22.91
N SER A 192 6.92 -9.74 23.73
CA SER A 192 6.75 -8.29 23.73
C SER A 192 6.80 -7.73 25.15
N ALA A 193 6.90 -6.41 25.30
CA ALA A 193 6.89 -5.76 26.62
C ALA A 193 5.61 -6.00 27.43
N THR A 194 4.50 -6.35 26.75
CA THR A 194 3.17 -6.57 27.36
C THR A 194 2.81 -8.04 27.50
N GLY A 195 3.71 -8.95 27.13
CA GLY A 195 3.48 -10.41 27.14
C GLY A 195 3.86 -11.05 25.80
N VAL A 196 3.42 -12.27 25.58
CA VAL A 196 3.64 -13.01 24.33
C VAL A 196 2.55 -12.62 23.34
N GLN A 197 2.94 -12.05 22.20
CA GLN A 197 2.06 -11.86 21.06
C GLN A 197 2.01 -13.15 20.25
N PHE A 198 0.85 -13.47 19.70
CA PHE A 198 0.68 -14.72 18.97
C PHE A 198 -0.36 -14.63 17.85
N VAL A 199 -0.21 -15.53 16.89
CA VAL A 199 -1.21 -15.80 15.84
C VAL A 199 -1.61 -17.27 15.95
N LYS A 200 -2.91 -17.53 16.02
CA LYS A 200 -3.49 -18.88 15.98
C LYS A 200 -4.58 -18.98 14.92
N GLU A 201 -4.96 -20.21 14.58
CA GLU A 201 -6.17 -20.41 13.76
C GLU A 201 -7.41 -19.98 14.56
N ASN A 202 -8.29 -19.22 13.92
CA ASN A 202 -9.54 -18.77 14.53
C ASN A 202 -10.64 -19.83 14.36
N THR A 203 -10.62 -20.83 15.22
CA THR A 203 -11.62 -21.93 15.20
C THR A 203 -12.88 -21.63 16.00
N GLU A 204 -12.86 -20.60 16.84
CA GLU A 204 -13.93 -20.24 17.75
C GLU A 204 -14.68 -18.97 17.33
N ASN A 205 -14.32 -18.40 16.16
CA ASN A 205 -14.84 -17.13 15.65
C ASN A 205 -14.67 -15.97 16.64
N GLU A 206 -13.51 -15.93 17.29
CA GLU A 206 -13.15 -14.83 18.19
C GLU A 206 -12.87 -13.55 17.38
N GLU A 207 -13.26 -12.41 17.92
CA GLU A 207 -12.94 -11.11 17.31
C GLU A 207 -11.51 -10.69 17.65
N SER A 208 -10.74 -10.29 16.65
CA SER A 208 -9.41 -9.71 16.83
C SER A 208 -9.13 -8.65 15.77
N GLU A 209 -8.27 -7.70 16.10
CA GLU A 209 -7.79 -6.73 15.14
C GLU A 209 -6.64 -7.31 14.31
N LEU A 210 -6.64 -7.04 13.01
CA LEU A 210 -5.58 -7.44 12.10
C LEU A 210 -4.25 -6.82 12.52
N ASN A 211 -3.27 -7.64 12.83
CA ASN A 211 -1.88 -7.19 13.00
C ASN A 211 -1.04 -7.68 11.81
N ILE A 212 -0.74 -6.77 10.88
CA ILE A 212 -0.08 -7.12 9.63
C ILE A 212 1.35 -7.62 9.85
N GLU A 213 2.05 -7.11 10.88
CA GLU A 213 3.41 -7.56 11.21
C GLU A 213 3.40 -9.00 11.73
N LEU A 214 2.51 -9.32 12.67
CA LEU A 214 2.31 -10.68 13.14
C LEU A 214 1.85 -11.61 12.02
N LEU A 215 0.94 -11.13 11.13
CA LEU A 215 0.50 -11.87 9.96
C LEU A 215 1.68 -12.22 9.05
N PHE A 216 2.54 -11.23 8.75
CA PHE A 216 3.71 -11.44 7.92
C PHE A 216 4.63 -12.50 8.53
N ASN A 217 4.96 -12.36 9.81
CA ASN A 217 5.81 -13.30 10.53
C ASN A 217 5.21 -14.72 10.57
N ALA A 218 3.90 -14.83 10.84
CA ALA A 218 3.18 -16.11 10.82
C ALA A 218 3.20 -16.75 9.44
N ALA A 219 3.00 -15.95 8.38
CA ALA A 219 2.98 -16.41 7.01
C ALA A 219 4.34 -17.00 6.59
N PHE A 220 5.44 -16.35 6.94
CA PHE A 220 6.78 -16.86 6.62
C PHE A 220 7.20 -18.04 7.50
N SER A 221 6.75 -18.10 8.77
CA SER A 221 7.06 -19.20 9.67
C SER A 221 6.27 -20.48 9.34
N ASN A 222 5.06 -20.37 8.78
CA ASN A 222 4.17 -21.48 8.51
C ASN A 222 3.57 -21.42 7.08
N LYS A 223 4.44 -21.29 6.07
CA LYS A 223 4.05 -21.13 4.65
C LYS A 223 3.02 -22.15 4.16
N THR A 224 3.21 -23.41 4.49
CA THR A 224 2.31 -24.50 4.09
C THR A 224 0.91 -24.30 4.64
N ARG A 225 0.82 -24.03 5.95
CA ARG A 225 -0.46 -23.88 6.62
C ARG A 225 -1.20 -22.63 6.18
N ILE A 226 -0.48 -21.54 5.96
CA ILE A 226 -1.08 -20.31 5.41
C ILE A 226 -1.66 -20.57 4.02
N LYS A 227 -0.96 -21.28 3.14
CA LYS A 227 -1.48 -21.64 1.80
C LYS A 227 -2.72 -22.54 1.87
N GLU A 228 -2.81 -23.42 2.87
CA GLU A 228 -4.01 -24.25 3.08
C GLU A 228 -5.20 -23.41 3.58
N LEU A 229 -4.96 -22.45 4.48
CA LEU A 229 -5.99 -21.55 5.02
C LEU A 229 -6.47 -20.53 3.98
N PHE A 230 -5.56 -20.06 3.13
CA PHE A 230 -5.82 -19.07 2.06
C PHE A 230 -5.47 -19.66 0.70
N PRO A 231 -6.26 -20.67 0.22
CA PRO A 231 -5.99 -21.27 -1.08
C PRO A 231 -6.14 -20.22 -2.16
N GLN A 232 -5.07 -20.04 -2.94
CA GLN A 232 -5.13 -19.17 -4.11
C GLN A 232 -6.07 -19.81 -5.11
N THR A 233 -7.21 -19.18 -5.34
CA THR A 233 -8.09 -19.59 -6.44
C THR A 233 -7.32 -19.39 -7.73
N ASP A 234 -7.10 -20.50 -8.44
CA ASP A 234 -6.45 -20.47 -9.75
C ASP A 234 -7.44 -19.80 -10.73
N ASN A 235 -7.41 -18.46 -10.74
CA ASN A 235 -8.29 -17.59 -11.53
C ASN A 235 -8.05 -17.75 -13.06
N ARG A 236 -7.71 -18.95 -13.53
CA ARG A 236 -7.73 -19.31 -14.96
C ARG A 236 -9.16 -19.33 -15.53
N LYS A 237 -10.19 -19.14 -14.69
CA LYS A 237 -11.58 -18.98 -15.10
C LYS A 237 -12.08 -17.62 -14.64
N GLY A 238 -11.81 -16.62 -15.44
CA GLY A 238 -12.44 -15.33 -15.65
C GLY A 238 -13.52 -14.80 -14.69
N GLU A 239 -13.28 -14.76 -13.38
CA GLU A 239 -14.07 -13.90 -12.50
C GLU A 239 -13.30 -12.58 -12.35
N SER A 240 -13.84 -11.55 -13.01
CA SER A 240 -13.37 -10.18 -12.86
C SER A 240 -13.73 -9.68 -11.46
N TYR A 241 -12.76 -9.56 -10.58
CA TYR A 241 -12.91 -8.65 -9.44
C TYR A 241 -12.98 -7.23 -10.03
N GLY A 242 -14.16 -6.61 -9.92
CA GLY A 242 -14.32 -5.22 -10.33
C GLY A 242 -13.47 -4.32 -9.43
N ILE A 243 -12.45 -3.70 -10.01
CA ILE A 243 -11.80 -2.48 -9.56
C ILE A 243 -12.31 -1.36 -10.45
#